data_4afe03e244eaa5ee39150189e91d1381
#
_entry.id   4afe03e244eaa5ee39150189e91d1381
#
_cell.length_a   1.000
_cell.length_b   1.000
_cell.length_c   1.000
_cell.angle_alpha   90.00
_cell.angle_beta   90.00
_cell.angle_gamma   90.00
#
_symmetry.space_group_name_H-M   'P 1'
#
loop_
_entity.id
_entity.type
_entity.pdbx_description
1 polymer ?
#
loop_
_entity_poly.entity_id
_entity_poly.type
_entity_poly.pdbx_seq_one_letter_code
_entity_poly.pdbx_strand_id
1 'polypeptide(L)'
;MSAQIQFNAKMSIQEYLAFEEKSAVKHEFAAGQAFAMAGASERHNRISGNLFAHLHAVCKASQCTPYISDMRVKIDQVIYYPDVMVACDAADRDPYLKTAPCLVVEVLSPATERIDRGEKLYNYRQIVELNAYVLISQNEIRVDVYRHSGVQWLFESYALLSDAVHLDCPKTVLSLAEIYERIEFPNTQAQVGLS
;
A
#
# COMPACT_ATOMS: atom_id res chain seq x y z
N MET A 1 11.89 16.53 -7.59
CA MET A 1 11.33 16.63 -8.97
C MET A 1 11.47 15.26 -9.59
N SER A 2 10.37 14.49 -9.65
CA SER A 2 10.35 13.19 -10.33
C SER A 2 10.49 13.44 -11.83
N ALA A 3 11.49 12.86 -12.47
CA ALA A 3 11.61 12.86 -13.91
C ALA A 3 10.46 12.02 -14.49
N GLN A 4 9.40 12.65 -14.92
CA GLN A 4 8.39 12.01 -15.75
C GLN A 4 9.05 11.68 -17.11
N ILE A 5 9.33 10.41 -17.32
CA ILE A 5 9.56 9.93 -18.67
C ILE A 5 8.19 9.95 -19.35
N GLN A 6 7.87 11.04 -20.04
CA GLN A 6 6.64 11.10 -20.84
C GLN A 6 6.87 10.26 -22.11
N PHE A 7 6.31 9.07 -22.12
CA PHE A 7 6.04 8.38 -23.37
C PHE A 7 4.86 9.10 -24.05
N ASN A 8 5.08 9.74 -25.18
CA ASN A 8 4.04 10.45 -25.95
C ASN A 8 2.98 9.52 -26.59
N ALA A 9 3.09 8.20 -26.44
CA ALA A 9 2.13 7.21 -26.93
C ALA A 9 1.60 6.39 -25.75
N LYS A 10 0.29 6.13 -25.74
CA LYS A 10 -0.33 5.22 -24.78
C LYS A 10 0.17 3.80 -25.02
N MET A 11 0.64 3.14 -23.96
CA MET A 11 1.03 1.73 -23.95
C MET A 11 -0.18 0.84 -23.65
N SER A 12 -0.18 -0.36 -24.21
CA SER A 12 -0.97 -1.47 -23.72
C SER A 12 -0.32 -2.08 -22.45
N ILE A 13 -1.06 -2.89 -21.71
CA ILE A 13 -0.50 -3.64 -20.57
C ILE A 13 0.64 -4.57 -21.00
N GLN A 14 0.53 -5.22 -22.16
CA GLN A 14 1.57 -6.12 -22.67
C GLN A 14 2.87 -5.34 -22.97
N GLU A 15 2.77 -4.18 -23.60
CA GLU A 15 3.91 -3.32 -23.86
C GLU A 15 4.55 -2.81 -22.57
N TYR A 16 3.73 -2.43 -21.57
CA TYR A 16 4.22 -2.05 -20.25
C TYR A 16 4.95 -3.21 -19.55
N LEU A 17 4.38 -4.41 -19.52
CA LEU A 17 5.02 -5.56 -18.88
C LEU A 17 6.36 -5.91 -19.53
N ALA A 18 6.44 -5.87 -20.88
CA ALA A 18 7.69 -6.10 -21.60
C ALA A 18 8.73 -4.99 -21.40
N PHE A 19 8.29 -3.75 -21.18
CA PHE A 19 9.13 -2.61 -20.81
C PHE A 19 9.65 -2.77 -19.38
N GLU A 20 8.74 -3.04 -18.42
CA GLU A 20 9.06 -3.13 -16.99
C GLU A 20 10.02 -4.27 -16.67
N GLU A 21 9.95 -5.40 -17.40
CA GLU A 21 10.88 -6.53 -17.25
C GLU A 21 12.34 -6.14 -17.55
N LYS A 22 12.55 -5.15 -18.41
CA LYS A 22 13.89 -4.69 -18.85
C LYS A 22 14.33 -3.42 -18.14
N SER A 23 13.43 -2.78 -17.40
CA SER A 23 13.70 -1.51 -16.73
C SER A 23 14.58 -1.70 -15.50
N ALA A 24 15.54 -0.82 -15.30
CA ALA A 24 16.34 -0.73 -14.08
C ALA A 24 15.59 0.01 -12.94
N VAL A 25 14.45 0.65 -13.25
CA VAL A 25 13.61 1.41 -12.32
C VAL A 25 12.19 0.89 -12.41
N LYS A 26 11.51 0.73 -11.28
CA LYS A 26 10.11 0.30 -11.23
C LYS A 26 9.17 1.42 -11.65
N HIS A 27 8.10 1.03 -12.33
CA HIS A 27 7.04 1.95 -12.77
C HIS A 27 5.68 1.38 -12.43
N GLU A 28 4.81 2.21 -11.89
CA GLU A 28 3.37 1.93 -11.88
C GLU A 28 2.78 2.23 -13.27
N PHE A 29 1.67 1.60 -13.60
CA PHE A 29 1.01 1.76 -14.89
C PHE A 29 -0.45 2.17 -14.71
N ALA A 30 -0.81 3.32 -15.25
CA ALA A 30 -2.18 3.83 -15.25
C ALA A 30 -2.45 4.68 -16.48
N ALA A 31 -3.69 4.65 -16.96
CA ALA A 31 -4.15 5.44 -18.12
C ALA A 31 -3.29 5.27 -19.39
N GLY A 32 -2.62 4.11 -19.55
CA GLY A 32 -1.73 3.83 -20.67
C GLY A 32 -0.32 4.45 -20.53
N GLN A 33 0.08 4.86 -19.34
CA GLN A 33 1.38 5.49 -19.08
C GLN A 33 2.12 4.77 -17.94
N ALA A 34 3.47 4.73 -18.04
CA ALA A 34 4.34 4.23 -16.99
C ALA A 34 4.86 5.40 -16.15
N PHE A 35 4.72 5.30 -14.82
CA PHE A 35 5.12 6.31 -13.85
C PHE A 35 6.25 5.78 -12.98
N ALA A 36 7.45 6.36 -13.10
CA ALA A 36 8.61 5.92 -12.33
C ALA A 36 8.38 6.10 -10.82
N MET A 37 8.69 5.06 -10.06
CA MET A 37 8.61 5.10 -8.61
C MET A 37 9.84 5.80 -8.02
N ALA A 38 9.63 6.63 -7.00
CA ALA A 38 10.70 7.25 -6.23
C ALA A 38 11.16 6.32 -5.08
N GLY A 39 12.36 6.58 -4.55
CA GLY A 39 12.82 5.92 -3.33
C GLY A 39 12.00 6.32 -2.10
N ALA A 40 11.97 5.44 -1.10
CA ALA A 40 11.27 5.64 0.15
C ALA A 40 12.17 6.26 1.24
N SER A 41 11.55 6.96 2.20
CA SER A 41 12.25 7.44 3.41
C SER A 41 12.54 6.29 4.38
N GLU A 42 13.44 6.50 5.35
CA GLU A 42 13.68 5.54 6.43
C GLU A 42 12.39 5.20 7.20
N ARG A 43 11.59 6.22 7.56
CA ARG A 43 10.31 6.02 8.27
C ARG A 43 9.32 5.18 7.45
N HIS A 44 9.17 5.49 6.18
CA HIS A 44 8.34 4.72 5.27
C HIS A 44 8.77 3.24 5.22
N ASN A 45 10.07 2.99 5.02
CA ASN A 45 10.64 1.65 4.98
C ASN A 45 10.43 0.90 6.31
N ARG A 46 10.64 1.57 7.44
CA ARG A 46 10.49 0.96 8.77
C ARG A 46 9.02 0.63 9.08
N ILE A 47 8.08 1.52 8.76
CA ILE A 47 6.63 1.26 8.91
C ILE A 47 6.22 0.05 8.07
N SER A 48 6.61 0.01 6.80
CA SER A 48 6.35 -1.12 5.91
C SER A 48 6.94 -2.43 6.46
N GLY A 49 8.17 -2.36 7.00
CA GLY A 49 8.85 -3.50 7.61
C GLY A 49 8.16 -4.02 8.88
N ASN A 50 7.76 -3.12 9.79
CA ASN A 50 7.05 -3.48 11.03
C ASN A 50 5.72 -4.19 10.69
N LEU A 51 4.95 -3.61 9.77
CA LEU A 51 3.70 -4.19 9.31
C LEU A 51 3.91 -5.56 8.66
N PHE A 52 4.88 -5.67 7.74
CA PHE A 52 5.18 -6.93 7.07
C PHE A 52 5.59 -8.02 8.07
N ALA A 53 6.41 -7.70 9.07
CA ALA A 53 6.84 -8.66 10.10
C ALA A 53 5.64 -9.23 10.87
N HIS A 54 4.68 -8.38 11.28
CA HIS A 54 3.44 -8.79 11.92
C HIS A 54 2.62 -9.72 11.00
N LEU A 55 2.32 -9.27 9.79
CA LEU A 55 1.52 -10.03 8.82
C LEU A 55 2.19 -11.36 8.45
N HIS A 56 3.53 -11.38 8.31
CA HIS A 56 4.27 -12.60 8.05
C HIS A 56 4.12 -13.61 9.18
N ALA A 57 4.20 -13.16 10.44
CA ALA A 57 4.02 -14.04 11.59
C ALA A 57 2.59 -14.64 11.63
N VAL A 58 1.58 -13.81 11.38
CA VAL A 58 0.18 -14.24 11.35
C VAL A 58 -0.11 -15.23 10.22
N CYS A 59 0.45 -14.99 9.04
CA CYS A 59 0.17 -15.82 7.85
C CYS A 59 0.87 -17.18 7.86
N LYS A 60 1.87 -17.42 8.73
CA LYS A 60 2.62 -18.70 8.78
C LYS A 60 1.74 -19.95 8.92
N ALA A 61 0.62 -19.85 9.59
CA ALA A 61 -0.31 -20.97 9.82
C ALA A 61 -1.53 -20.94 8.87
N SER A 62 -1.51 -20.13 7.82
CA SER A 62 -2.61 -19.96 6.88
C SER A 62 -2.15 -20.20 5.43
N GLN A 63 -3.10 -20.19 4.49
CA GLN A 63 -2.79 -20.21 3.06
C GLN A 63 -2.45 -18.82 2.49
N CYS A 64 -2.53 -17.77 3.33
CA CYS A 64 -2.26 -16.41 2.91
C CYS A 64 -0.75 -16.11 2.87
N THR A 65 -0.33 -15.35 1.89
CA THR A 65 1.06 -14.92 1.71
C THR A 65 1.13 -13.40 1.73
N PRO A 66 1.86 -12.81 2.69
CA PRO A 66 2.15 -11.38 2.67
C PRO A 66 3.33 -11.09 1.74
N TYR A 67 3.25 -9.96 1.05
CA TYR A 67 4.29 -9.44 0.17
C TYR A 67 4.65 -8.02 0.61
N ILE A 68 5.92 -7.65 0.42
CA ILE A 68 6.41 -6.29 0.68
C ILE A 68 7.10 -5.75 -0.57
N SER A 69 6.76 -4.54 -0.98
CA SER A 69 7.31 -3.76 -2.10
C SER A 69 7.16 -4.44 -3.46
N ASP A 70 8.06 -5.21 -3.96
CA ASP A 70 8.26 -5.56 -5.37
C ASP A 70 7.14 -6.36 -6.07
N MET A 71 6.13 -6.81 -5.34
CA MET A 71 5.02 -7.55 -5.93
C MET A 71 3.96 -6.60 -6.50
N ARG A 72 3.60 -6.81 -7.77
CA ARG A 72 2.60 -6.00 -8.47
C ARG A 72 1.18 -6.45 -8.17
N VAL A 73 0.26 -5.50 -8.21
CA VAL A 73 -1.20 -5.76 -8.26
C VAL A 73 -1.74 -5.23 -9.57
N LYS A 74 -2.42 -6.09 -10.33
CA LYS A 74 -3.11 -5.72 -11.56
C LYS A 74 -4.61 -5.59 -11.29
N ILE A 75 -5.19 -4.48 -11.71
CA ILE A 75 -6.62 -4.20 -11.62
C ILE A 75 -7.07 -3.69 -12.98
N ASP A 76 -7.81 -4.48 -13.75
CA ASP A 76 -8.20 -4.15 -15.11
C ASP A 76 -7.04 -3.60 -15.96
N GLN A 77 -6.99 -2.30 -16.22
CA GLN A 77 -6.00 -1.62 -17.07
C GLN A 77 -4.95 -0.84 -16.26
N VAL A 78 -4.83 -1.09 -14.95
CA VAL A 78 -3.81 -0.47 -14.11
C VAL A 78 -2.96 -1.51 -13.40
N ILE A 79 -1.70 -1.16 -13.11
CA ILE A 79 -0.76 -1.97 -12.33
C ILE A 79 -0.06 -1.07 -11.32
N TYR A 80 -0.14 -1.44 -10.05
CA TYR A 80 0.50 -0.75 -8.94
C TYR A 80 1.47 -1.67 -8.20
N TYR A 81 2.36 -1.06 -7.41
CA TYR A 81 3.27 -1.72 -6.46
C TYR A 81 2.92 -1.28 -5.04
N PRO A 82 1.97 -1.94 -4.37
CA PRO A 82 1.64 -1.59 -2.99
C PRO A 82 2.83 -1.83 -2.06
N ASP A 83 2.96 -1.01 -1.02
CA ASP A 83 4.03 -1.15 -0.02
C ASP A 83 3.96 -2.50 0.70
N VAL A 84 2.74 -2.91 1.10
CA VAL A 84 2.47 -4.23 1.65
C VAL A 84 1.13 -4.74 1.14
N MET A 85 1.05 -6.03 0.84
CA MET A 85 -0.23 -6.69 0.54
C MET A 85 -0.27 -8.11 1.06
N VAL A 86 -1.47 -8.67 1.17
CA VAL A 86 -1.70 -10.08 1.47
C VAL A 86 -2.61 -10.68 0.41
N ALA A 87 -2.21 -11.82 -0.14
CA ALA A 87 -3.02 -12.62 -1.06
C ALA A 87 -3.24 -14.02 -0.48
N CYS A 88 -4.48 -14.52 -0.56
CA CYS A 88 -4.88 -15.82 0.00
C CYS A 88 -5.41 -16.79 -1.06
N ASP A 89 -5.59 -16.33 -2.30
CA ASP A 89 -6.07 -17.18 -3.38
C ASP A 89 -4.94 -18.06 -3.95
N ALA A 90 -5.05 -19.38 -3.75
CA ALA A 90 -4.10 -20.36 -4.28
C ALA A 90 -4.13 -20.46 -5.82
N ALA A 91 -5.14 -19.92 -6.48
CA ALA A 91 -5.24 -19.87 -7.95
C ALA A 91 -4.46 -18.68 -8.53
N ASP A 92 -4.18 -17.64 -7.76
CA ASP A 92 -3.40 -16.47 -8.17
C ASP A 92 -1.89 -16.75 -8.12
N ARG A 93 -1.41 -17.55 -9.09
CA ARG A 93 -0.06 -18.16 -9.10
C ARG A 93 0.99 -17.38 -9.87
N ASP A 94 0.66 -16.25 -10.48
CA ASP A 94 1.67 -15.46 -11.20
C ASP A 94 2.82 -15.08 -10.23
N PRO A 95 4.10 -15.35 -10.57
CA PRO A 95 5.22 -15.09 -9.68
C PRO A 95 5.57 -13.60 -9.52
N TYR A 96 5.07 -12.73 -10.38
CA TYR A 96 5.41 -11.31 -10.42
C TYR A 96 4.22 -10.37 -10.21
N LEU A 97 3.00 -10.90 -10.22
CA LEU A 97 1.79 -10.10 -10.25
C LEU A 97 0.65 -10.82 -9.54
N LYS A 98 -0.16 -10.09 -8.76
CA LYS A 98 -1.38 -10.58 -8.11
C LYS A 98 -2.60 -9.82 -8.63
N THR A 99 -3.75 -10.49 -8.61
CA THR A 99 -5.03 -9.92 -9.07
C THR A 99 -6.09 -9.93 -7.98
N ALA A 100 -5.89 -10.75 -6.93
CA ALA A 100 -6.87 -10.99 -5.87
C ALA A 100 -6.27 -10.82 -4.45
N PRO A 101 -5.59 -9.70 -4.12
CA PRO A 101 -5.17 -9.45 -2.75
C PRO A 101 -6.39 -9.22 -1.86
N CYS A 102 -6.35 -9.74 -0.62
CA CYS A 102 -7.39 -9.49 0.38
C CYS A 102 -7.09 -8.28 1.27
N LEU A 103 -5.83 -7.85 1.33
CA LEU A 103 -5.37 -6.66 2.02
C LEU A 103 -4.36 -5.93 1.14
N VAL A 104 -4.52 -4.62 1.03
CA VAL A 104 -3.54 -3.72 0.42
C VAL A 104 -3.25 -2.59 1.39
N VAL A 105 -1.97 -2.25 1.54
CA VAL A 105 -1.50 -1.17 2.42
C VAL A 105 -0.53 -0.28 1.66
N GLU A 106 -0.74 1.04 1.77
CA GLU A 106 0.18 2.07 1.29
C GLU A 106 0.65 2.93 2.47
N VAL A 107 1.95 3.16 2.55
CA VAL A 107 2.54 4.11 3.50
C VAL A 107 2.65 5.46 2.80
N LEU A 108 1.86 6.41 3.25
CA LEU A 108 1.70 7.70 2.59
C LEU A 108 3.00 8.50 2.56
N SER A 109 3.33 9.01 1.38
CA SER A 109 4.41 9.98 1.18
C SER A 109 3.84 11.31 0.65
N PRO A 110 4.50 12.45 0.87
CA PRO A 110 4.05 13.72 0.29
C PRO A 110 3.89 13.70 -1.23
N ALA A 111 4.63 12.80 -1.91
CA ALA A 111 4.58 12.68 -3.37
C ALA A 111 3.38 11.86 -3.85
N THR A 112 2.95 10.85 -3.10
CA THR A 112 1.95 9.86 -3.55
C THR A 112 0.61 9.97 -2.83
N GLU A 113 0.53 10.60 -1.65
CA GLU A 113 -0.67 10.64 -0.80
C GLU A 113 -1.95 11.00 -1.58
N ARG A 114 -1.89 11.99 -2.47
CA ARG A 114 -3.06 12.39 -3.27
C ARG A 114 -3.53 11.27 -4.20
N ILE A 115 -2.59 10.50 -4.75
CA ILE A 115 -2.89 9.38 -5.66
C ILE A 115 -3.43 8.19 -4.85
N ASP A 116 -2.81 7.90 -3.71
CA ASP A 116 -3.20 6.80 -2.82
C ASP A 116 -4.60 7.01 -2.24
N ARG A 117 -4.93 8.26 -1.83
CA ARG A 117 -6.27 8.64 -1.32
C ARG A 117 -7.34 8.80 -2.40
N GLY A 118 -6.96 8.89 -3.67
CA GLY A 118 -7.87 9.14 -4.79
C GLY A 118 -7.91 7.99 -5.80
N GLU A 119 -7.03 8.03 -6.79
CA GLU A 119 -7.01 7.10 -7.91
C GLU A 119 -6.81 5.65 -7.47
N LYS A 120 -5.81 5.37 -6.61
CA LYS A 120 -5.56 4.01 -6.13
C LYS A 120 -6.72 3.49 -5.29
N LEU A 121 -7.28 4.32 -4.38
CA LEU A 121 -8.48 3.95 -3.62
C LEU A 121 -9.63 3.53 -4.55
N TYR A 122 -9.89 4.31 -5.59
CA TYR A 122 -10.94 3.98 -6.56
C TYR A 122 -10.67 2.65 -7.25
N ASN A 123 -9.44 2.42 -7.71
CA ASN A 123 -9.07 1.20 -8.44
C ASN A 123 -9.02 -0.02 -7.52
N TYR A 124 -8.38 0.05 -6.35
CA TYR A 124 -8.31 -1.07 -5.41
C TYR A 124 -9.70 -1.56 -4.98
N ARG A 125 -10.67 -0.69 -4.83
CA ARG A 125 -12.06 -1.05 -4.49
C ARG A 125 -12.78 -1.88 -5.58
N GLN A 126 -12.20 -2.03 -6.77
CA GLN A 126 -12.73 -2.90 -7.82
C GLN A 126 -12.31 -4.37 -7.62
N ILE A 127 -11.36 -4.66 -6.74
CA ILE A 127 -10.94 -6.02 -6.43
C ILE A 127 -11.99 -6.66 -5.51
N VAL A 128 -12.62 -7.72 -5.99
CA VAL A 128 -13.73 -8.39 -5.27
C VAL A 128 -13.27 -9.02 -3.96
N GLU A 129 -12.06 -9.57 -3.93
CA GLU A 129 -11.45 -10.24 -2.79
C GLU A 129 -10.92 -9.26 -1.74
N LEU A 130 -10.82 -7.96 -2.06
CA LEU A 130 -10.23 -6.98 -1.16
C LEU A 130 -11.14 -6.70 0.03
N ASN A 131 -10.68 -7.07 1.22
CA ASN A 131 -11.37 -6.82 2.49
C ASN A 131 -11.05 -5.45 3.06
N ALA A 132 -9.79 -5.01 2.92
CA ALA A 132 -9.36 -3.71 3.43
C ALA A 132 -8.27 -3.07 2.54
N TYR A 133 -8.39 -1.75 2.39
CA TYR A 133 -7.33 -0.87 1.91
C TYR A 133 -6.92 0.05 3.06
N VAL A 134 -5.64 0.02 3.42
CA VAL A 134 -5.11 0.71 4.60
C VAL A 134 -4.09 1.75 4.16
N LEU A 135 -4.22 2.96 4.68
CA LEU A 135 -3.30 4.08 4.46
C LEU A 135 -2.63 4.42 5.78
N ILE A 136 -1.29 4.41 5.82
CA ILE A 136 -0.51 4.67 7.01
C ILE A 136 0.32 5.94 6.81
N SER A 137 0.15 6.94 7.68
CA SER A 137 0.96 8.15 7.62
C SER A 137 2.38 7.88 8.11
N GLN A 138 3.39 8.37 7.40
CA GLN A 138 4.77 8.38 7.88
C GLN A 138 5.13 9.66 8.66
N ASN A 139 4.22 10.64 8.73
CA ASN A 139 4.49 11.96 9.30
C ASN A 139 3.81 12.19 10.66
N GLU A 140 2.82 11.39 10.99
CA GLU A 140 2.05 11.43 12.23
C GLU A 140 1.51 10.04 12.58
N ILE A 141 1.07 9.83 13.82
CA ILE A 141 0.37 8.60 14.21
C ILE A 141 -1.03 8.68 13.62
N ARG A 142 -1.22 8.02 12.47
CA ARG A 142 -2.51 7.97 11.78
C ARG A 142 -2.57 6.78 10.83
N VAL A 143 -3.62 5.99 11.00
CA VAL A 143 -3.97 4.87 10.12
C VAL A 143 -5.42 5.06 9.67
N ASP A 144 -5.63 5.19 8.37
CA ASP A 144 -6.93 5.28 7.74
C ASP A 144 -7.25 3.94 7.06
N VAL A 145 -8.42 3.40 7.33
CA VAL A 145 -8.86 2.08 6.83
C VAL A 145 -10.13 2.23 6.02
N TYR A 146 -10.09 1.79 4.78
CA TYR A 146 -11.28 1.54 3.98
C TYR A 146 -11.57 0.05 4.01
N ARG A 147 -12.70 -0.34 4.62
CA ARG A 147 -13.12 -1.72 4.84
C ARG A 147 -14.33 -2.08 4.01
N HIS A 148 -14.30 -3.21 3.32
CA HIS A 148 -15.45 -3.76 2.61
C HIS A 148 -16.35 -4.54 3.58
N SER A 149 -17.58 -4.09 3.76
CA SER A 149 -18.56 -4.73 4.69
C SER A 149 -19.46 -5.77 3.98
N GLY A 150 -19.10 -6.18 2.78
CA GLY A 150 -19.93 -7.05 1.94
C GLY A 150 -20.98 -6.29 1.10
N VAL A 151 -21.41 -5.11 1.54
CA VAL A 151 -22.41 -4.27 0.84
C VAL A 151 -21.82 -2.91 0.45
N GLN A 152 -21.01 -2.35 1.33
CA GLN A 152 -20.45 -1.00 1.16
C GLN A 152 -19.03 -0.92 1.72
N TRP A 153 -18.33 0.14 1.35
CA TRP A 153 -17.04 0.49 1.93
C TRP A 153 -17.25 1.44 3.11
N LEU A 154 -16.70 1.06 4.25
CA LEU A 154 -16.69 1.88 5.48
C LEU A 154 -15.32 2.54 5.62
N PHE A 155 -15.31 3.75 6.15
CA PHE A 155 -14.09 4.48 6.47
C PHE A 155 -13.91 4.57 7.98
N GLU A 156 -12.72 4.21 8.47
CA GLU A 156 -12.31 4.29 9.87
C GLU A 156 -10.97 5.02 9.94
N SER A 157 -10.72 5.79 10.99
CA SER A 157 -9.45 6.49 11.21
C SER A 157 -9.00 6.33 12.65
N TYR A 158 -7.73 6.00 12.85
CA TYR A 158 -7.08 5.73 14.12
C TYR A 158 -5.89 6.65 14.30
N ALA A 159 -5.73 7.27 15.48
CA ALA A 159 -4.71 8.31 15.71
C ALA A 159 -3.99 8.21 17.07
N LEU A 160 -4.28 7.19 17.87
CA LEU A 160 -3.64 6.97 19.16
C LEU A 160 -2.77 5.70 19.10
N LEU A 161 -1.59 5.71 19.75
CA LEU A 161 -0.77 4.49 19.86
C LEU A 161 -1.48 3.34 20.56
N SER A 162 -2.47 3.64 21.40
CA SER A 162 -3.34 2.65 22.08
C SER A 162 -4.39 2.04 21.15
N ASP A 163 -4.62 2.64 19.98
CA ASP A 163 -5.62 2.12 19.04
C ASP A 163 -5.12 0.84 18.36
N ALA A 164 -6.08 0.05 17.89
CA ALA A 164 -5.82 -1.18 17.17
C ALA A 164 -6.77 -1.35 15.98
N VAL A 165 -6.23 -1.74 14.85
CA VAL A 165 -6.97 -2.04 13.62
C VAL A 165 -7.28 -3.52 13.58
N HIS A 166 -8.56 -3.88 13.54
CA HIS A 166 -8.99 -5.26 13.32
C HIS A 166 -9.04 -5.55 11.81
N LEU A 167 -8.35 -6.58 11.37
CA LEU A 167 -8.36 -7.04 9.98
C LEU A 167 -9.06 -8.40 9.88
N ASP A 168 -9.91 -8.59 8.87
CA ASP A 168 -10.61 -9.84 8.61
C ASP A 168 -9.80 -10.78 7.70
N CYS A 169 -8.96 -10.22 6.84
CA CYS A 169 -8.05 -10.99 6.01
C CYS A 169 -6.66 -10.30 5.95
N PRO A 170 -5.60 -10.96 6.47
CA PRO A 170 -5.68 -12.11 7.38
C PRO A 170 -6.35 -11.70 8.70
N LYS A 171 -7.04 -12.62 9.34
CA LYS A 171 -7.71 -12.31 10.61
C LYS A 171 -6.67 -12.02 11.70
N THR A 172 -6.56 -10.77 12.09
CA THR A 172 -5.59 -10.29 13.08
C THR A 172 -6.00 -8.94 13.66
N VAL A 173 -5.31 -8.55 14.73
CA VAL A 173 -5.38 -7.22 15.33
C VAL A 173 -4.01 -6.58 15.20
N LEU A 174 -3.94 -5.42 14.56
CA LEU A 174 -2.72 -4.68 14.31
C LEU A 174 -2.71 -3.43 15.18
N SER A 175 -1.87 -3.39 16.21
CA SER A 175 -1.76 -2.22 17.08
C SER A 175 -0.97 -1.10 16.41
N LEU A 176 -1.37 0.16 16.63
CA LEU A 176 -0.60 1.30 16.14
C LEU A 176 0.77 1.37 16.81
N ALA A 177 0.89 0.91 18.05
CA ALA A 177 2.18 0.83 18.74
C ALA A 177 3.18 -0.09 18.02
N GLU A 178 2.73 -1.21 17.43
CA GLU A 178 3.57 -2.11 16.63
C GLU A 178 3.91 -1.50 15.27
N ILE A 179 2.92 -0.89 14.59
CA ILE A 179 3.15 -0.20 13.29
C ILE A 179 4.25 0.86 13.43
N TYR A 180 4.15 1.67 14.49
CA TYR A 180 5.03 2.81 14.72
C TYR A 180 6.19 2.50 15.67
N GLU A 181 6.51 1.21 15.88
CA GLU A 181 7.65 0.83 16.73
C GLU A 181 8.95 1.46 16.21
N ARG A 182 9.66 2.17 17.10
CA ARG A 182 10.91 2.91 16.79
C ARG A 182 10.77 3.96 15.69
N ILE A 183 9.58 4.52 15.50
CA ILE A 183 9.37 5.67 14.63
C ILE A 183 9.38 6.94 15.48
N GLU A 184 10.29 7.86 15.16
CA GLU A 184 10.35 9.17 15.77
C GLU A 184 9.70 10.21 14.85
N PHE A 185 8.74 10.95 15.38
CA PHE A 185 8.14 12.08 14.67
C PHE A 185 8.85 13.36 15.10
N PRO A 186 9.19 14.28 14.18
CA PRO A 186 9.73 15.58 14.55
C PRO A 186 8.76 16.28 15.52
N ASN A 187 9.25 16.71 16.67
CA ASN A 187 8.44 17.35 17.72
C ASN A 187 7.61 18.50 17.14
N THR A 188 6.31 18.38 17.18
CA THR A 188 5.36 19.48 16.95
C THR A 188 5.31 20.48 18.14
N GLN A 189 6.20 20.35 19.13
CA GLN A 189 6.22 21.19 20.36
C GLN A 189 7.05 22.47 20.28
N ALA A 190 7.43 22.93 19.09
CA ALA A 190 8.20 24.18 18.94
C ALA A 190 7.35 25.42 18.59
N GLN A 191 6.04 25.41 18.77
CA GLN A 191 5.19 26.58 18.46
C GLN A 191 4.29 27.04 19.62
N VAL A 192 4.64 26.77 20.89
CA VAL A 192 3.99 27.45 22.02
C VAL A 192 5.06 28.08 22.91
N GLY A 193 5.46 29.28 22.57
CA GLY A 193 6.38 30.05 23.41
C GLY A 193 6.98 31.25 22.73
N LEU A 194 6.14 32.20 22.32
CA LEU A 194 6.50 33.60 22.14
C LEU A 194 5.19 34.41 22.07
N SER A 195 4.71 34.77 23.22
CA SER A 195 3.83 35.94 23.43
C SER A 195 4.35 36.72 24.62
#